data_0edd75b2aec69349e88b06825962e36e
#
_entry.id   0edd75b2aec69349e88b06825962e36e
#
_cell.length_a   1.000
_cell.length_b   1.000
_cell.length_c   1.000
_cell.angle_alpha   90.00
_cell.angle_beta   90.00
_cell.angle_gamma   90.00
#
_symmetry.space_group_name_H-M   'P 1'
#
loop_
_entity.id
_entity.type
_entity.pdbx_description
1 polymer ?
#
loop_
_entity_poly.entity_id
_entity_poly.type
_entity_poly.pdbx_seq_one_letter_code
_entity_poly.pdbx_strand_id
1 'polypeptide(L)'
;MQMIDLFLKTNKDLCNKCKCYLPQAQTNIFQLYNEYIIQYMNIRCNQIVVDAGGGRSCSFAKHKALHKNTQIISVDISEEQLKYNYDVDKKIVADIMRGLPFRNEKVDLLVSKSVLEHIEKLENFIIHSSRVLKKNGCCIHLFPSKFAPFSLINQLLPKNISKKLLYFLKPKSRGICGFPSFYNKCFYSAIKSLFEKHGFEIVDVHLSYYQSPYFDFFVPLYLFSAIYEIILQIVGAKNLCAYILIVAKKL
;
A
#
# COMPACT_ATOMS: atom_id res chain seq x y z
N MET A 1 34.31 -0.96 -0.21
CA MET A 1 33.06 -0.23 -0.55
C MET A 1 32.75 -0.32 -2.03
N GLN A 2 33.63 0.12 -2.94
CA GLN A 2 33.41 0.09 -4.41
C GLN A 2 33.06 -1.31 -4.99
N MET A 3 33.66 -2.39 -4.49
CA MET A 3 33.42 -3.75 -4.98
C MET A 3 32.02 -4.28 -4.63
N ILE A 4 31.51 -3.95 -3.43
CA ILE A 4 30.14 -4.29 -3.02
C ILE A 4 29.10 -3.52 -3.83
N ASP A 5 29.34 -2.23 -4.05
CA ASP A 5 28.44 -1.38 -4.86
C ASP A 5 28.37 -1.86 -6.32
N LEU A 6 29.52 -2.28 -6.89
CA LEU A 6 29.57 -2.87 -8.22
C LEU A 6 28.81 -4.20 -8.26
N PHE A 7 28.99 -5.09 -7.27
CA PHE A 7 28.27 -6.36 -7.16
C PHE A 7 26.75 -6.13 -7.12
N LEU A 8 26.27 -5.27 -6.23
CA LEU A 8 24.84 -4.94 -6.11
C LEU A 8 24.27 -4.37 -7.41
N LYS A 9 25.00 -3.46 -8.05
CA LYS A 9 24.59 -2.85 -9.33
C LYS A 9 24.49 -3.90 -10.43
N THR A 10 25.51 -4.75 -10.58
CA THR A 10 25.54 -5.80 -11.62
C THR A 10 24.37 -6.79 -11.45
N ASN A 11 24.13 -7.28 -10.21
CA ASN A 11 23.00 -8.16 -9.94
C ASN A 11 21.67 -7.49 -10.30
N LYS A 12 21.48 -6.24 -9.90
CA LYS A 12 20.26 -5.48 -10.18
C LYS A 12 20.04 -5.26 -11.68
N ASP A 13 21.09 -4.96 -12.44
CA ASP A 13 21.00 -4.78 -13.89
C ASP A 13 20.62 -6.10 -14.59
N LEU A 14 21.16 -7.24 -14.13
CA LEU A 14 20.78 -8.57 -14.63
C LEU A 14 19.32 -8.91 -14.29
N CYS A 15 18.88 -8.67 -13.04
CA CYS A 15 17.50 -8.90 -12.64
C CYS A 15 16.52 -8.03 -13.44
N ASN A 16 16.87 -6.77 -13.73
CA ASN A 16 16.06 -5.89 -14.56
C ASN A 16 15.88 -6.41 -16.00
N LYS A 17 16.89 -7.04 -16.58
CA LYS A 17 16.78 -7.71 -17.88
C LYS A 17 15.83 -8.92 -17.84
N CYS A 18 15.81 -9.67 -16.73
CA CYS A 18 14.91 -10.79 -16.57
C CYS A 18 13.43 -10.35 -16.37
N LYS A 19 13.19 -9.15 -15.87
CA LYS A 19 11.87 -8.65 -15.52
C LYS A 19 10.85 -8.71 -16.67
N CYS A 20 11.28 -8.40 -17.91
CA CYS A 20 10.40 -8.39 -19.08
C CYS A 20 9.83 -9.77 -19.43
N TYR A 21 10.46 -10.85 -18.96
CA TYR A 21 10.02 -12.23 -19.18
C TYR A 21 9.09 -12.77 -18.08
N LEU A 22 8.84 -11.98 -17.03
CA LEU A 22 8.02 -12.40 -15.88
C LEU A 22 6.58 -11.93 -16.06
N PRO A 23 5.60 -12.84 -16.24
CA PRO A 23 4.18 -12.49 -16.42
C PRO A 23 3.64 -11.64 -15.25
N GLN A 24 4.00 -12.01 -14.02
CA GLN A 24 3.57 -11.32 -12.81
C GLN A 24 4.13 -9.88 -12.67
N ALA A 25 5.18 -9.55 -13.44
CA ALA A 25 5.77 -8.20 -13.46
C ALA A 25 5.08 -7.25 -14.45
N GLN A 26 4.19 -7.76 -15.31
CA GLN A 26 3.52 -6.96 -16.35
C GLN A 26 2.46 -6.03 -15.75
N THR A 27 1.80 -6.45 -14.66
CA THR A 27 0.80 -5.62 -13.98
C THR A 27 1.44 -4.88 -12.83
N ASN A 28 1.47 -3.56 -12.92
CA ASN A 28 1.93 -2.71 -11.83
C ASN A 28 0.76 -2.37 -10.88
N ILE A 29 0.67 -3.08 -9.76
CA ILE A 29 -0.41 -2.89 -8.78
C ILE A 29 -0.43 -1.46 -8.18
N PHE A 30 0.71 -0.76 -8.12
CA PHE A 30 0.78 0.63 -7.67
C PHE A 30 0.21 1.61 -8.69
N GLN A 31 0.36 1.31 -9.98
CA GLN A 31 -0.28 2.06 -11.04
C GLN A 31 -1.78 1.79 -11.02
N LEU A 32 -2.20 0.55 -10.92
CA LEU A 32 -3.60 0.14 -10.82
C LEU A 32 -4.31 0.81 -9.63
N TYR A 33 -3.65 0.94 -8.48
CA TYR A 33 -4.16 1.68 -7.33
C TYR A 33 -4.51 3.13 -7.70
N ASN A 34 -3.62 3.84 -8.41
CA ASN A 34 -3.89 5.21 -8.84
C ASN A 34 -5.02 5.26 -9.88
N GLU A 35 -5.10 4.31 -10.80
CA GLU A 35 -6.15 4.22 -11.82
C GLU A 35 -7.53 4.07 -11.18
N TYR A 36 -7.69 3.19 -10.18
CA TYR A 36 -8.93 3.07 -9.41
C TYR A 36 -9.31 4.37 -8.72
N ILE A 37 -8.37 5.05 -8.06
CA ILE A 37 -8.66 6.33 -7.40
C ILE A 37 -9.16 7.36 -8.41
N ILE A 38 -8.47 7.49 -9.55
CA ILE A 38 -8.86 8.42 -10.63
C ILE A 38 -10.24 8.07 -11.17
N GLN A 39 -10.52 6.80 -11.40
CA GLN A 39 -11.84 6.33 -11.85
C GLN A 39 -12.93 6.73 -10.85
N TYR A 40 -12.73 6.53 -9.55
CA TYR A 40 -13.71 6.91 -8.53
C TYR A 40 -13.84 8.42 -8.35
N MET A 41 -12.77 9.19 -8.54
CA MET A 41 -12.82 10.65 -8.57
C MET A 41 -13.62 11.18 -9.79
N ASN A 42 -13.67 10.43 -10.90
CA ASN A 42 -14.44 10.78 -12.09
C ASN A 42 -15.96 10.60 -11.94
N ILE A 43 -16.42 9.79 -10.98
CA ILE A 43 -17.84 9.45 -10.83
C ILE A 43 -18.67 10.62 -10.30
N ARG A 44 -18.10 11.47 -9.47
CA ARG A 44 -18.81 12.56 -8.79
C ARG A 44 -18.01 13.85 -8.78
N CYS A 45 -18.71 14.99 -8.75
CA CYS A 45 -18.13 16.31 -8.44
C CYS A 45 -18.24 16.61 -6.95
N ASN A 46 -17.49 17.60 -6.47
CA ASN A 46 -17.55 18.07 -5.07
C ASN A 46 -17.23 16.98 -4.03
N GLN A 47 -16.21 16.18 -4.26
CA GLN A 47 -15.83 15.07 -3.39
C GLN A 47 -14.85 15.49 -2.32
N ILE A 48 -14.94 14.81 -1.16
CA ILE A 48 -13.90 14.78 -0.15
C ILE A 48 -13.16 13.45 -0.25
N VAL A 49 -11.90 13.51 -0.68
CA VAL A 49 -10.98 12.38 -0.78
C VAL A 49 -9.99 12.44 0.37
N VAL A 50 -9.90 11.39 1.16
CA VAL A 50 -8.99 11.31 2.31
C VAL A 50 -7.87 10.32 2.00
N ASP A 51 -6.62 10.79 2.03
CA ASP A 51 -5.41 9.98 1.93
C ASP A 51 -4.90 9.68 3.36
N ALA A 52 -5.24 8.51 3.87
CA ALA A 52 -4.88 8.07 5.20
C ALA A 52 -3.45 7.50 5.21
N GLY A 53 -2.56 8.08 6.03
CA GLY A 53 -1.13 7.82 5.99
C GLY A 53 -0.46 8.43 4.77
N GLY A 54 -0.93 9.61 4.30
CA GLY A 54 -0.51 10.19 3.04
C GLY A 54 0.92 10.75 2.99
N GLY A 55 1.62 10.85 4.13
CA GLY A 55 3.05 11.18 4.17
C GLY A 55 3.44 12.44 3.39
N ARG A 56 4.55 12.34 2.65
CA ARG A 56 5.20 13.48 1.96
C ARG A 56 4.60 13.82 0.59
N SER A 57 3.83 12.93 -0.03
CA SER A 57 3.33 13.13 -1.38
C SER A 57 2.08 12.31 -1.66
N CYS A 58 1.22 12.83 -2.52
CA CYS A 58 -0.01 12.18 -2.96
C CYS A 58 0.09 11.85 -4.45
N SER A 59 0.31 10.57 -4.79
CA SER A 59 0.62 10.15 -6.17
C SER A 59 -0.48 10.40 -7.19
N PHE A 60 -1.73 10.51 -6.75
CA PHE A 60 -2.89 10.75 -7.61
C PHE A 60 -3.35 12.23 -7.64
N ALA A 61 -2.79 13.10 -6.80
CA ALA A 61 -3.21 14.50 -6.69
C ALA A 61 -3.04 15.29 -8.00
N LYS A 62 -2.06 14.96 -8.83
CA LYS A 62 -1.85 15.56 -10.15
C LYS A 62 -3.07 15.45 -11.08
N HIS A 63 -3.94 14.47 -10.84
CA HIS A 63 -5.15 14.26 -11.62
C HIS A 63 -6.34 15.08 -11.10
N LYS A 64 -6.20 15.75 -9.95
CA LYS A 64 -7.26 16.59 -9.35
C LYS A 64 -7.74 17.70 -10.28
N ALA A 65 -6.85 18.28 -11.08
CA ALA A 65 -7.21 19.36 -12.02
C ALA A 65 -8.31 18.96 -13.01
N LEU A 66 -8.51 17.65 -13.24
CA LEU A 66 -9.58 17.11 -14.07
C LEU A 66 -10.93 17.04 -13.32
N HIS A 67 -10.94 17.25 -11.99
CA HIS A 67 -12.10 17.00 -11.13
C HIS A 67 -12.48 18.30 -10.37
N LYS A 68 -13.45 19.03 -10.90
CA LYS A 68 -13.91 20.31 -10.30
C LYS A 68 -14.38 20.10 -8.86
N ASN A 69 -13.85 20.96 -7.96
CA ASN A 69 -14.21 21.02 -6.55
C ASN A 69 -13.94 19.75 -5.71
N THR A 70 -13.05 18.87 -6.16
CA THR A 70 -12.59 17.76 -5.34
C THR A 70 -11.55 18.27 -4.34
N GLN A 71 -11.76 17.98 -3.05
CA GLN A 71 -10.82 18.30 -1.99
C GLN A 71 -10.05 17.05 -1.57
N ILE A 72 -8.73 17.10 -1.67
CA ILE A 72 -7.84 16.02 -1.19
C ILE A 72 -7.30 16.41 0.19
N ILE A 73 -7.55 15.58 1.19
CA ILE A 73 -7.11 15.79 2.57
C ILE A 73 -6.16 14.65 2.95
N SER A 74 -4.90 14.98 3.26
CA SER A 74 -3.95 14.01 3.78
C SER A 74 -3.99 13.97 5.30
N VAL A 75 -4.07 12.77 5.86
CA VAL A 75 -4.02 12.51 7.31
C VAL A 75 -2.82 11.64 7.60
N ASP A 76 -1.94 12.08 8.48
CA ASP A 76 -0.76 11.30 8.90
C ASP A 76 -0.44 11.58 10.37
N ILE A 77 0.19 10.62 11.05
CA ILE A 77 0.67 10.79 12.42
C ILE A 77 1.90 11.69 12.50
N SER A 78 2.66 11.77 11.41
CA SER A 78 3.91 12.52 11.32
C SER A 78 3.67 13.91 10.72
N GLU A 79 3.71 14.93 11.57
CA GLU A 79 3.69 16.32 11.13
C GLU A 79 4.85 16.65 10.18
N GLU A 80 6.05 16.11 10.49
CA GLU A 80 7.23 16.29 9.64
C GLU A 80 7.00 15.76 8.21
N GLN A 81 6.37 14.59 8.06
CA GLN A 81 6.08 14.04 6.74
C GLN A 81 5.06 14.91 6.00
N LEU A 82 3.97 15.29 6.66
CA LEU A 82 2.93 16.13 6.07
C LEU A 82 3.43 17.52 5.67
N LYS A 83 4.41 18.09 6.38
CA LYS A 83 5.00 19.39 6.03
C LYS A 83 5.46 19.46 4.58
N TYR A 84 6.04 18.38 4.07
CA TYR A 84 6.53 18.29 2.69
C TYR A 84 5.48 17.86 1.65
N ASN A 85 4.26 17.55 2.07
CA ASN A 85 3.20 17.18 1.13
C ASN A 85 2.52 18.44 0.56
N TYR A 86 2.98 18.87 -0.59
CA TYR A 86 2.43 20.05 -1.30
C TYR A 86 1.35 19.68 -2.31
N ASP A 87 1.03 18.40 -2.44
CA ASP A 87 0.11 17.89 -3.46
C ASP A 87 -1.37 18.02 -3.05
N VAL A 88 -1.65 18.19 -1.73
CA VAL A 88 -3.00 18.11 -1.16
C VAL A 88 -3.52 19.46 -0.71
N ASP A 89 -4.84 19.61 -0.64
CA ASP A 89 -5.50 20.86 -0.22
C ASP A 89 -5.44 21.09 1.28
N LYS A 90 -5.48 20.01 2.06
CA LYS A 90 -5.49 20.07 3.52
C LYS A 90 -4.65 18.96 4.12
N LYS A 91 -3.98 19.28 5.20
CA LYS A 91 -3.16 18.37 5.99
C LYS A 91 -3.72 18.30 7.40
N ILE A 92 -3.88 17.08 7.94
CA ILE A 92 -4.35 16.86 9.31
C ILE A 92 -3.37 15.92 10.00
N VAL A 93 -2.78 16.37 11.09
CA VAL A 93 -1.95 15.53 11.95
C VAL A 93 -2.88 14.76 12.87
N ALA A 94 -2.96 13.44 12.71
CA ALA A 94 -3.78 12.59 13.56
C ALA A 94 -3.30 11.13 13.52
N ASP A 95 -3.49 10.45 14.65
CA ASP A 95 -3.29 9.00 14.77
C ASP A 95 -4.56 8.28 14.30
N ILE A 96 -4.54 7.74 13.09
CA ILE A 96 -5.67 7.02 12.49
C ILE A 96 -6.05 5.74 13.23
N MET A 97 -5.16 5.21 14.10
CA MET A 97 -5.48 4.07 14.97
C MET A 97 -6.45 4.44 16.09
N ARG A 98 -6.45 5.71 16.50
CA ARG A 98 -7.40 6.26 17.49
C ARG A 98 -8.69 6.71 16.86
N GLY A 99 -8.73 6.90 15.55
CA GLY A 99 -9.89 7.26 14.77
C GLY A 99 -9.58 8.25 13.65
N LEU A 100 -10.45 8.28 12.67
CA LEU A 100 -10.36 9.25 11.58
C LEU A 100 -11.00 10.59 12.02
N PRO A 101 -10.31 11.75 11.85
CA PRO A 101 -10.72 13.04 12.37
C PRO A 101 -11.81 13.73 11.51
N PHE A 102 -12.82 12.97 11.14
CA PHE A 102 -13.95 13.44 10.34
C PHE A 102 -15.27 13.11 11.05
N ARG A 103 -16.29 13.94 10.81
CA ARG A 103 -17.68 13.65 11.21
C ARG A 103 -18.20 12.45 10.42
N ASN A 104 -19.27 11.83 10.92
CA ASN A 104 -19.95 10.75 10.24
C ASN A 104 -20.39 11.16 8.83
N GLU A 105 -20.24 10.25 7.86
CA GLU A 105 -20.75 10.39 6.50
C GLU A 105 -20.31 11.67 5.77
N LYS A 106 -19.04 12.05 5.93
CA LYS A 106 -18.47 13.24 5.26
C LYS A 106 -17.51 12.91 4.14
N VAL A 107 -16.93 11.72 4.13
CA VAL A 107 -15.89 11.30 3.19
C VAL A 107 -16.53 10.55 2.03
N ASP A 108 -16.19 10.92 0.80
CA ASP A 108 -16.65 10.22 -0.40
C ASP A 108 -15.73 9.06 -0.78
N LEU A 109 -14.42 9.28 -0.64
CA LEU A 109 -13.38 8.30 -0.97
C LEU A 109 -12.28 8.31 0.09
N LEU A 110 -12.01 7.14 0.68
CA LEU A 110 -10.93 6.94 1.65
C LEU A 110 -9.87 6.04 1.03
N VAL A 111 -8.64 6.50 0.94
CA VAL A 111 -7.56 5.74 0.33
C VAL A 111 -6.37 5.59 1.28
N SER A 112 -5.59 4.53 1.09
CA SER A 112 -4.28 4.38 1.75
C SER A 112 -3.35 3.49 0.95
N LYS A 113 -2.05 3.76 1.04
CA LYS A 113 -1.01 2.98 0.39
C LYS A 113 0.12 2.67 1.36
N SER A 114 0.36 1.38 1.63
CA SER A 114 1.37 0.89 2.59
C SER A 114 1.18 1.46 3.99
N VAL A 115 -0.04 1.36 4.51
CA VAL A 115 -0.44 1.86 5.83
C VAL A 115 -1.06 0.76 6.69
N LEU A 116 -1.91 -0.11 6.10
CA LEU A 116 -2.68 -1.09 6.90
C LEU A 116 -1.78 -2.06 7.66
N GLU A 117 -0.61 -2.40 7.12
CA GLU A 117 0.40 -3.22 7.77
C GLU A 117 0.98 -2.60 9.06
N HIS A 118 0.87 -1.29 9.21
CA HIS A 118 1.33 -0.53 10.38
C HIS A 118 0.24 -0.34 11.44
N ILE A 119 -0.99 -0.73 11.17
CA ILE A 119 -2.11 -0.57 12.09
C ILE A 119 -2.25 -1.80 12.99
N GLU A 120 -2.00 -1.63 14.29
CA GLU A 120 -2.08 -2.71 15.26
C GLU A 120 -3.52 -3.23 15.42
N LYS A 121 -4.50 -2.32 15.56
CA LYS A 121 -5.92 -2.64 15.69
C LYS A 121 -6.67 -2.33 14.40
N LEU A 122 -6.39 -3.11 13.34
CA LEU A 122 -6.93 -2.87 12.01
C LEU A 122 -8.47 -2.84 11.97
N GLU A 123 -9.12 -3.64 12.81
CA GLU A 123 -10.57 -3.65 12.93
C GLU A 123 -11.15 -2.30 13.34
N ASN A 124 -10.51 -1.60 14.29
CA ASN A 124 -10.93 -0.24 14.68
C ASN A 124 -10.84 0.74 13.52
N PHE A 125 -9.77 0.65 12.72
CA PHE A 125 -9.63 1.49 11.53
C PHE A 125 -10.75 1.25 10.53
N ILE A 126 -11.15 0.00 10.29
CA ILE A 126 -12.27 -0.34 9.39
C ILE A 126 -13.61 0.18 9.94
N ILE A 127 -13.85 0.06 11.26
CA ILE A 127 -15.04 0.64 11.92
C ILE A 127 -15.08 2.16 11.72
N HIS A 128 -13.95 2.86 11.94
CA HIS A 128 -13.89 4.29 11.71
C HIS A 128 -14.02 4.66 10.24
N SER A 129 -13.51 3.85 9.32
CA SER A 129 -13.69 4.01 7.88
C SER A 129 -15.18 3.95 7.50
N SER A 130 -15.90 2.94 8.01
CA SER A 130 -17.35 2.83 7.81
C SER A 130 -18.10 4.05 8.38
N ARG A 131 -17.72 4.54 9.56
CA ARG A 131 -18.34 5.70 10.19
C ARG A 131 -18.19 6.98 9.35
N VAL A 132 -16.98 7.28 8.86
CA VAL A 132 -16.70 8.56 8.17
C VAL A 132 -17.14 8.56 6.72
N LEU A 133 -17.17 7.41 6.06
CA LEU A 133 -17.64 7.31 4.68
C LEU A 133 -19.14 7.57 4.58
N LYS A 134 -19.54 8.30 3.56
CA LYS A 134 -20.94 8.45 3.15
C LYS A 134 -21.51 7.08 2.73
N LYS A 135 -22.83 6.95 2.75
CA LYS A 135 -23.50 5.81 2.09
C LYS A 135 -23.08 5.75 0.62
N ASN A 136 -22.74 4.58 0.14
CA ASN A 136 -22.14 4.37 -1.19
C ASN A 136 -20.76 5.05 -1.39
N GLY A 137 -20.12 5.56 -0.34
CA GLY A 137 -18.72 5.98 -0.35
C GLY A 137 -17.79 4.77 -0.48
N CYS A 138 -16.61 4.98 -1.03
CA CYS A 138 -15.69 3.88 -1.31
C CYS A 138 -14.39 4.02 -0.52
N CYS A 139 -13.73 2.89 -0.28
CA CYS A 139 -12.37 2.86 0.18
C CYS A 139 -11.51 2.02 -0.76
N ILE A 140 -10.26 2.46 -0.95
CA ILE A 140 -9.27 1.81 -1.82
C ILE A 140 -7.97 1.73 -1.04
N HIS A 141 -7.55 0.51 -0.74
CA HIS A 141 -6.35 0.28 0.06
C HIS A 141 -5.39 -0.66 -0.65
N LEU A 142 -4.11 -0.24 -0.73
CA LEU A 142 -3.01 -1.05 -1.24
C LEU A 142 -1.99 -1.28 -0.13
N PHE A 143 -1.71 -2.54 0.18
CA PHE A 143 -0.80 -2.91 1.27
C PHE A 143 -0.10 -4.24 1.01
N PRO A 144 1.10 -4.48 1.61
CA PRO A 144 1.79 -5.75 1.52
C PRO A 144 1.09 -6.83 2.34
N SER A 145 1.06 -8.05 1.80
CA SER A 145 0.46 -9.19 2.48
C SER A 145 1.37 -9.72 3.61
N LYS A 146 0.73 -10.19 4.69
CA LYS A 146 1.39 -10.77 5.86
C LYS A 146 2.33 -11.93 5.52
N PHE A 147 1.89 -12.80 4.62
CA PHE A 147 2.58 -14.05 4.30
C PHE A 147 3.50 -13.95 3.08
N ALA A 148 3.70 -12.76 2.53
CA ALA A 148 4.73 -12.55 1.52
C ALA A 148 6.12 -12.81 2.12
N PRO A 149 7.04 -13.53 1.44
CA PRO A 149 8.40 -13.79 1.90
C PRO A 149 9.13 -12.57 2.45
N PHE A 150 9.07 -11.42 1.78
CA PHE A 150 9.70 -10.20 2.29
C PHE A 150 9.03 -9.68 3.57
N SER A 151 7.71 -9.86 3.71
CA SER A 151 6.98 -9.50 4.94
C SER A 151 7.31 -10.44 6.09
N LEU A 152 7.45 -11.75 5.82
CA LEU A 152 7.87 -12.73 6.82
C LEU A 152 9.28 -12.45 7.30
N ILE A 153 10.21 -12.15 6.40
CA ILE A 153 11.57 -11.73 6.76
C ILE A 153 11.52 -10.51 7.69
N ASN A 154 10.71 -9.50 7.35
CA ASN A 154 10.56 -8.30 8.18
C ASN A 154 9.95 -8.60 9.56
N GLN A 155 9.05 -9.56 9.67
CA GLN A 155 8.44 -9.98 10.93
C GLN A 155 9.39 -10.82 11.81
N LEU A 156 10.24 -11.66 11.20
CA LEU A 156 11.18 -12.53 11.90
C LEU A 156 12.46 -11.82 12.38
N LEU A 157 12.90 -10.81 11.62
CA LEU A 157 14.11 -10.07 11.98
C LEU A 157 13.85 -9.09 13.14
N PRO A 158 14.77 -8.97 14.09
CA PRO A 158 14.75 -7.88 15.06
C PRO A 158 14.64 -6.53 14.35
N LYS A 159 13.79 -5.63 14.85
CA LYS A 159 13.48 -4.33 14.22
C LYS A 159 14.72 -3.53 13.82
N ASN A 160 15.77 -3.55 14.65
CA ASN A 160 17.02 -2.85 14.37
C ASN A 160 17.78 -3.46 13.19
N ILE A 161 17.74 -4.80 13.04
CA ILE A 161 18.41 -5.52 11.94
C ILE A 161 17.62 -5.30 10.65
N SER A 162 16.30 -5.47 10.68
CA SER A 162 15.42 -5.23 9.54
C SER A 162 15.60 -3.81 8.98
N LYS A 163 15.62 -2.80 9.85
CA LYS A 163 15.83 -1.40 9.47
C LYS A 163 17.22 -1.15 8.86
N LYS A 164 18.28 -1.72 9.46
CA LYS A 164 19.64 -1.62 8.91
C LYS A 164 19.75 -2.27 7.54
N LEU A 165 19.17 -3.46 7.38
CA LEU A 165 19.15 -4.19 6.10
C LEU A 165 18.37 -3.41 5.03
N LEU A 166 17.20 -2.87 5.36
CA LEU A 166 16.42 -2.02 4.47
C LEU A 166 17.24 -0.81 3.99
N TYR A 167 17.90 -0.10 4.89
CA TYR A 167 18.69 1.09 4.56
C TYR A 167 19.98 0.77 3.80
N PHE A 168 20.50 -0.44 3.97
CA PHE A 168 21.65 -0.93 3.20
C PHE A 168 21.21 -1.25 1.74
N LEU A 169 20.11 -2.00 1.59
CA LEU A 169 19.62 -2.40 0.26
C LEU A 169 18.94 -1.25 -0.50
N LYS A 170 18.26 -0.36 0.22
CA LYS A 170 17.50 0.78 -0.34
C LYS A 170 17.85 2.08 0.39
N PRO A 171 19.04 2.70 0.15
CA PRO A 171 19.49 3.89 0.88
C PRO A 171 18.50 5.07 0.81
N LYS A 172 17.74 5.20 -0.27
CA LYS A 172 16.72 6.25 -0.47
C LYS A 172 15.51 6.12 0.47
N SER A 173 15.35 4.99 1.17
CA SER A 173 14.26 4.77 2.14
C SER A 173 14.53 5.39 3.51
N ARG A 174 15.74 5.92 3.75
CA ARG A 174 16.10 6.56 5.02
C ARG A 174 15.20 7.76 5.30
N GLY A 175 14.64 7.81 6.52
CA GLY A 175 13.73 8.88 6.95
C GLY A 175 12.32 8.84 6.37
N ILE A 176 12.02 7.87 5.48
CA ILE A 176 10.69 7.69 4.89
C ILE A 176 10.04 6.40 5.41
N CYS A 177 10.83 5.34 5.54
CA CYS A 177 10.40 4.03 6.01
C CYS A 177 10.95 3.72 7.40
N GLY A 178 10.37 2.73 8.08
CA GLY A 178 10.87 2.25 9.37
C GLY A 178 9.86 2.38 10.52
N PHE A 179 8.61 2.67 10.22
CA PHE A 179 7.51 2.51 11.18
C PHE A 179 7.35 1.03 11.57
N PRO A 180 6.96 0.73 12.82
CA PRO A 180 6.64 -0.63 13.24
C PRO A 180 5.57 -1.24 12.33
N SER A 181 5.75 -2.49 11.91
CA SER A 181 4.77 -3.22 11.13
C SER A 181 4.23 -4.39 11.94
N PHE A 182 2.90 -4.54 11.96
CA PHE A 182 2.18 -5.57 12.72
C PHE A 182 1.60 -6.64 11.81
N TYR A 183 1.25 -6.30 10.59
CA TYR A 183 0.61 -7.17 9.59
C TYR A 183 -0.66 -7.87 10.10
N ASN A 184 -1.36 -7.30 11.09
CA ASN A 184 -2.56 -7.87 11.68
C ASN A 184 -3.70 -7.92 10.66
N LYS A 185 -4.17 -9.14 10.35
CA LYS A 185 -5.21 -9.39 9.33
C LYS A 185 -4.86 -8.88 7.91
N CYS A 186 -3.59 -8.54 7.62
CA CYS A 186 -3.13 -8.12 6.29
C CYS A 186 -2.91 -9.31 5.35
N PHE A 187 -3.92 -10.16 5.14
CA PHE A 187 -3.95 -11.24 4.15
C PHE A 187 -5.35 -11.42 3.60
N TYR A 188 -5.46 -11.98 2.40
CA TYR A 188 -6.66 -11.93 1.58
C TYR A 188 -7.96 -12.34 2.31
N SER A 189 -8.00 -13.54 2.89
CA SER A 189 -9.23 -14.05 3.51
C SER A 189 -9.63 -13.23 4.75
N ALA A 190 -8.68 -12.82 5.58
CA ALA A 190 -8.97 -12.05 6.77
C ALA A 190 -9.41 -10.62 6.46
N ILE A 191 -8.74 -9.93 5.52
CA ILE A 191 -9.10 -8.57 5.18
C ILE A 191 -10.49 -8.50 4.53
N LYS A 192 -10.79 -9.43 3.61
CA LYS A 192 -12.10 -9.54 2.98
C LYS A 192 -13.20 -9.70 4.03
N SER A 193 -13.07 -10.72 4.89
CA SER A 193 -14.05 -10.97 5.97
C SER A 193 -14.20 -9.77 6.91
N LEU A 194 -13.11 -9.04 7.19
CA LEU A 194 -13.15 -7.88 8.05
C LEU A 194 -13.96 -6.73 7.43
N PHE A 195 -13.81 -6.46 6.15
CA PHE A 195 -14.60 -5.44 5.45
C PHE A 195 -16.07 -5.82 5.39
N GLU A 196 -16.39 -7.07 4.99
CA GLU A 196 -17.75 -7.58 4.91
C GLU A 196 -18.47 -7.52 6.27
N LYS A 197 -17.77 -7.89 7.37
CA LYS A 197 -18.28 -7.81 8.75
C LYS A 197 -18.70 -6.39 9.15
N HIS A 198 -18.03 -5.37 8.64
CA HIS A 198 -18.26 -3.97 9.02
C HIS A 198 -19.04 -3.15 7.97
N GLY A 199 -19.88 -3.83 7.18
CA GLY A 199 -20.86 -3.19 6.31
C GLY A 199 -20.27 -2.66 4.99
N PHE A 200 -19.24 -3.34 4.48
CA PHE A 200 -18.71 -3.07 3.15
C PHE A 200 -19.02 -4.19 2.18
N GLU A 201 -19.40 -3.82 0.98
CA GLU A 201 -19.40 -4.68 -0.19
C GLU A 201 -18.01 -4.63 -0.85
N ILE A 202 -17.41 -5.79 -1.09
CA ILE A 202 -16.16 -5.86 -1.84
C ILE A 202 -16.48 -5.71 -3.33
N VAL A 203 -16.05 -4.61 -3.92
CA VAL A 203 -16.27 -4.31 -5.34
C VAL A 203 -15.22 -5.00 -6.19
N ASP A 204 -13.96 -4.95 -5.76
CA ASP A 204 -12.85 -5.59 -6.47
C ASP A 204 -11.68 -5.92 -5.55
N VAL A 205 -10.89 -6.94 -5.91
CA VAL A 205 -9.65 -7.29 -5.23
C VAL A 205 -8.61 -7.73 -6.25
N HIS A 206 -7.49 -7.01 -6.30
CA HIS A 206 -6.34 -7.42 -7.09
C HIS A 206 -5.21 -7.92 -6.20
N LEU A 207 -4.68 -9.08 -6.56
CA LEU A 207 -3.59 -9.74 -5.86
C LEU A 207 -2.35 -9.72 -6.74
N SER A 208 -1.29 -9.09 -6.29
CA SER A 208 0.00 -9.17 -6.95
C SER A 208 0.87 -10.19 -6.24
N TYR A 209 1.47 -11.11 -6.99
CA TYR A 209 2.47 -12.04 -6.46
C TYR A 209 3.89 -11.51 -6.65
N TYR A 210 4.06 -10.42 -7.40
CA TYR A 210 5.34 -9.86 -7.77
C TYR A 210 6.08 -9.23 -6.59
N GLN A 211 7.16 -9.87 -6.14
CA GLN A 211 8.00 -9.44 -5.02
C GLN A 211 9.51 -9.64 -5.26
N SER A 212 9.89 -10.35 -6.32
CA SER A 212 11.29 -10.62 -6.64
C SER A 212 12.21 -9.38 -6.63
N PRO A 213 11.74 -8.12 -6.88
CA PRO A 213 12.57 -6.93 -6.73
C PRO A 213 13.07 -6.66 -5.30
N TYR A 214 12.52 -7.33 -4.29
CA TYR A 214 13.10 -7.26 -2.94
C TYR A 214 14.40 -8.04 -2.82
N PHE A 215 14.68 -8.94 -3.77
CA PHE A 215 15.81 -9.85 -3.82
C PHE A 215 16.77 -9.56 -4.98
N ASP A 216 16.63 -8.39 -5.64
CA ASP A 216 17.41 -7.99 -6.83
C ASP A 216 18.91 -7.76 -6.56
N PHE A 217 19.29 -7.77 -5.30
CA PHE A 217 20.69 -7.71 -4.86
C PHE A 217 21.48 -9.01 -5.13
N PHE A 218 20.78 -10.14 -5.42
CA PHE A 218 21.39 -11.44 -5.70
C PHE A 218 20.56 -12.24 -6.70
N VAL A 219 21.06 -12.40 -7.93
CA VAL A 219 20.33 -13.02 -9.07
C VAL A 219 19.74 -14.39 -8.75
N PRO A 220 20.45 -15.36 -8.12
CA PRO A 220 19.84 -16.66 -7.82
C PRO A 220 18.60 -16.54 -6.91
N LEU A 221 18.64 -15.70 -5.89
CA LEU A 221 17.51 -15.47 -4.99
C LEU A 221 16.34 -14.76 -5.69
N TYR A 222 16.64 -13.82 -6.59
CA TYR A 222 15.65 -13.19 -7.45
C TYR A 222 14.93 -14.21 -8.33
N LEU A 223 15.67 -15.10 -9.00
CA LEU A 223 15.10 -16.14 -9.86
C LEU A 223 14.27 -17.15 -9.05
N PHE A 224 14.78 -17.56 -7.88
CA PHE A 224 14.01 -18.42 -6.97
C PHE A 224 12.68 -17.77 -6.55
N SER A 225 12.71 -16.49 -6.17
CA SER A 225 11.50 -15.74 -5.85
C SER A 225 10.56 -15.66 -7.06
N ALA A 226 11.08 -15.41 -8.26
CA ALA A 226 10.27 -15.31 -9.47
C ALA A 226 9.57 -16.63 -9.82
N ILE A 227 10.25 -17.77 -9.68
CA ILE A 227 9.66 -19.11 -9.86
C ILE A 227 8.55 -19.34 -8.81
N TYR A 228 8.83 -19.05 -7.55
CA TYR A 228 7.85 -19.14 -6.47
C TYR A 228 6.59 -18.30 -6.75
N GLU A 229 6.74 -17.07 -7.21
CA GLU A 229 5.64 -16.17 -7.59
C GLU A 229 4.75 -16.75 -8.70
N ILE A 230 5.39 -17.33 -9.74
CA ILE A 230 4.68 -17.98 -10.85
C ILE A 230 3.87 -19.17 -10.32
N ILE A 231 4.48 -20.03 -9.50
CA ILE A 231 3.80 -21.19 -8.90
C ILE A 231 2.58 -20.74 -8.10
N LEU A 232 2.73 -19.73 -7.21
CA LEU A 232 1.62 -19.23 -6.40
C LEU A 232 0.49 -18.64 -7.25
N GLN A 233 0.83 -17.96 -8.35
CA GLN A 233 -0.15 -17.42 -9.27
C GLN A 233 -0.93 -18.52 -9.99
N ILE A 234 -0.24 -19.57 -10.45
CA ILE A 234 -0.86 -20.73 -11.14
C ILE A 234 -1.79 -21.49 -10.20
N VAL A 235 -1.35 -21.78 -8.95
CA VAL A 235 -2.17 -22.48 -7.96
C VAL A 235 -3.24 -21.61 -7.31
N GLY A 236 -3.27 -20.29 -7.59
CA GLY A 236 -4.25 -19.38 -7.02
C GLY A 236 -4.15 -19.22 -5.50
N ALA A 237 -2.94 -19.24 -4.94
CA ALA A 237 -2.67 -19.18 -3.50
C ALA A 237 -2.90 -17.76 -2.95
N LYS A 238 -4.16 -17.31 -2.89
CA LYS A 238 -4.55 -15.92 -2.62
C LYS A 238 -3.95 -15.33 -1.34
N ASN A 239 -3.84 -16.11 -0.26
CA ASN A 239 -3.29 -15.64 1.02
C ASN A 239 -1.76 -15.45 0.99
N LEU A 240 -1.06 -16.04 0.01
CA LEU A 240 0.39 -15.96 -0.15
C LEU A 240 0.83 -14.90 -1.17
N CYS A 241 -0.09 -14.05 -1.63
CA CYS A 241 0.24 -12.93 -2.51
C CYS A 241 1.21 -11.96 -1.84
N ALA A 242 1.91 -11.17 -2.66
CA ALA A 242 2.85 -10.15 -2.19
C ALA A 242 2.14 -8.86 -1.75
N TYR A 243 1.18 -8.41 -2.56
CA TYR A 243 0.39 -7.20 -2.30
C TYR A 243 -1.09 -7.46 -2.55
N ILE A 244 -1.92 -6.72 -1.81
CA ILE A 244 -3.37 -6.71 -1.93
C ILE A 244 -3.81 -5.28 -2.22
N LEU A 245 -4.54 -5.10 -3.33
CA LEU A 245 -5.34 -3.91 -3.60
C LEU A 245 -6.80 -4.30 -3.41
N ILE A 246 -7.46 -3.67 -2.44
CA ILE A 246 -8.88 -3.89 -2.14
C ILE A 246 -9.67 -2.62 -2.42
N VAL A 247 -10.77 -2.78 -3.13
CA VAL A 247 -11.76 -1.75 -3.42
C VAL A 247 -13.07 -2.18 -2.77
N ALA A 248 -13.55 -1.40 -1.82
CA ALA A 248 -14.76 -1.72 -1.08
C ALA A 248 -15.68 -0.50 -0.98
N LYS A 249 -16.99 -0.74 -1.03
CA LYS A 249 -18.05 0.26 -0.99
C LYS A 249 -18.85 0.09 0.29
N LYS A 250 -19.11 1.19 1.00
CA LYS A 250 -20.00 1.19 2.17
C LYS A 250 -21.45 0.97 1.73
N LEU A 251 -22.13 0.03 2.36
CA LEU A 251 -23.54 -0.29 2.16
C LEU A 251 -24.49 0.73 2.80
#